data_8b381608f9bae5ef9545155c5fc1c11e
#
_entry.id   8b381608f9bae5ef9545155c5fc1c11e
#
_cell.length_a   1.000
_cell.length_b   1.000
_cell.length_c   1.000
_cell.angle_alpha   90.00
_cell.angle_beta   90.00
_cell.angle_gamma   90.00
#
_symmetry.space_group_name_H-M   'P 1'
#
loop_
_entity.id
_entity.type
_entity.pdbx_description
1 polymer ?
#
loop_
_entity_poly.entity_id
_entity_poly.type
_entity_poly.pdbx_seq_one_letter_code
_entity_poly.pdbx_strand_id
1 'polypeptide(L)'
;NISSGAAHGPLEGWSAYCSSKAGAAMLTRCIQAEHGGTGIRVMGLSPGTVATDMQVKIKASGINPVSELDPSVHIPADWPAKALLWMCGEDSDSYLGEEISLRDEEVRRRVGLGE
;
A
#
# COMPACT_ATOMS: atom_id res chain seq x y z
N ASN A 1 -6.51 -4.97 -2.25
CA ASN A 1 -6.28 -4.71 -0.82
C ASN A 1 -5.29 -3.59 -0.60
N ILE A 2 -5.61 -2.71 0.32
CA ILE A 2 -4.67 -1.66 0.71
C ILE A 2 -3.74 -2.24 1.79
N SER A 3 -2.47 -2.38 1.42
CA SER A 3 -1.42 -2.84 2.31
C SER A 3 -0.68 -1.65 2.93
N SER A 4 0.41 -1.93 3.61
CA SER A 4 1.22 -0.92 4.28
C SER A 4 2.60 -1.52 4.60
N GLY A 5 3.60 -0.68 4.73
CA GLY A 5 4.88 -1.11 5.31
C GLY A 5 4.73 -1.72 6.69
N ALA A 6 3.70 -1.32 7.44
CA ALA A 6 3.37 -1.89 8.74
C ALA A 6 2.97 -3.37 8.68
N ALA A 7 2.62 -3.90 7.49
CA ALA A 7 2.36 -5.33 7.30
C ALA A 7 3.64 -6.17 7.37
N HIS A 8 4.79 -5.56 7.17
CA HIS A 8 6.08 -6.23 7.01
C HIS A 8 7.12 -5.85 8.05
N GLY A 9 6.83 -4.87 8.91
CA GLY A 9 7.75 -4.44 9.96
C GLY A 9 7.01 -3.92 11.17
N PRO A 10 7.49 -4.23 12.39
CA PRO A 10 6.83 -3.80 13.61
C PRO A 10 7.00 -2.29 13.85
N LEU A 11 5.96 -1.67 14.38
CA LEU A 11 5.98 -0.26 14.78
C LEU A 11 5.42 -0.14 16.18
N GLU A 12 6.16 0.54 17.04
CA GLU A 12 5.75 0.76 18.43
C GLU A 12 4.40 1.46 18.52
N GLY A 13 3.53 0.98 19.39
CA GLY A 13 2.21 1.52 19.60
C GLY A 13 1.16 1.11 18.56
N TRP A 14 1.57 0.34 17.55
CA TRP A 14 0.72 -0.02 16.40
C TRP A 14 0.49 -1.52 16.24
N SER A 15 0.53 -2.29 17.33
CA SER A 15 0.38 -3.75 17.23
C SER A 15 -0.91 -4.18 16.53
N ALA A 16 -2.03 -3.53 16.84
CA ALA A 16 -3.31 -3.84 16.18
C ALA A 16 -3.28 -3.47 14.69
N TYR A 17 -2.74 -2.29 14.34
CA TYR A 17 -2.64 -1.85 12.96
C TYR A 17 -1.69 -2.77 12.16
N CYS A 18 -0.50 -3.03 12.69
CA CYS A 18 0.47 -3.92 12.05
C CYS A 18 -0.10 -5.32 11.82
N SER A 19 -0.78 -5.88 12.83
CA SER A 19 -1.41 -7.21 12.73
C SER A 19 -2.52 -7.23 11.69
N SER A 20 -3.37 -6.20 11.65
CA SER A 20 -4.45 -6.12 10.67
C SER A 20 -3.91 -5.99 9.25
N LYS A 21 -2.85 -5.20 9.05
CA LYS A 21 -2.25 -5.04 7.72
C LYS A 21 -1.49 -6.30 7.29
N ALA A 22 -0.83 -6.98 8.20
CA ALA A 22 -0.19 -8.26 7.91
C ALA A 22 -1.24 -9.31 7.50
N GLY A 23 -2.39 -9.33 8.19
CA GLY A 23 -3.50 -10.19 7.83
C GLY A 23 -4.06 -9.89 6.44
N ALA A 24 -4.24 -8.61 6.12
CA ALA A 24 -4.72 -8.20 4.80
C ALA A 24 -3.72 -8.59 3.69
N ALA A 25 -2.42 -8.43 3.93
CA ALA A 25 -1.39 -8.82 2.97
C ALA A 25 -1.39 -10.33 2.75
N MET A 26 -1.54 -11.12 3.82
CA MET A 26 -1.62 -12.58 3.70
C MET A 26 -2.90 -13.01 2.97
N LEU A 27 -4.01 -12.31 3.20
CA LEU A 27 -5.27 -12.61 2.52
C LEU A 27 -5.13 -12.50 1.00
N THR A 28 -4.43 -11.49 0.50
CA THR A 28 -4.14 -11.35 -0.94
C THR A 28 -3.48 -12.62 -1.47
N ARG A 29 -2.49 -13.13 -0.76
CA ARG A 29 -1.77 -14.35 -1.17
C ARG A 29 -2.65 -15.60 -1.10
N CYS A 30 -3.50 -15.70 -0.08
CA CYS A 30 -4.42 -16.82 0.05
C CYS A 30 -5.45 -16.83 -1.09
N ILE A 31 -6.01 -15.68 -1.42
CA ILE A 31 -6.99 -15.57 -2.52
C ILE A 31 -6.33 -15.99 -3.85
N GLN A 32 -5.11 -15.53 -4.09
CA GLN A 32 -4.40 -15.94 -5.31
C GLN A 32 -4.14 -17.44 -5.34
N ALA A 33 -3.76 -18.03 -4.20
CA ALA A 33 -3.50 -19.46 -4.12
C ALA A 33 -4.76 -20.31 -4.36
N GLU A 34 -5.91 -19.84 -3.85
CA GLU A 34 -7.16 -20.56 -3.94
C GLU A 34 -7.92 -20.32 -5.25
N HIS A 35 -7.82 -19.10 -5.80
CA HIS A 35 -8.67 -18.65 -6.90
C HIS A 35 -7.89 -18.10 -8.11
N GLY A 36 -6.56 -18.15 -8.08
CA GLY A 36 -5.76 -17.71 -9.22
C GLY A 36 -6.11 -18.50 -10.46
N GLY A 37 -6.31 -17.82 -11.58
CA GLY A 37 -6.68 -18.45 -12.83
C GLY A 37 -8.17 -18.69 -13.02
N THR A 38 -9.01 -18.29 -12.07
CA THR A 38 -10.48 -18.46 -12.16
C THR A 38 -11.20 -17.18 -12.62
N GLY A 39 -10.46 -16.16 -13.04
CA GLY A 39 -11.03 -14.88 -13.42
C GLY A 39 -11.00 -13.84 -12.31
N ILE A 40 -10.64 -14.22 -11.09
CA ILE A 40 -10.47 -13.28 -9.97
C ILE A 40 -9.09 -12.65 -10.05
N ARG A 41 -9.04 -11.34 -9.96
CA ARG A 41 -7.82 -10.56 -9.91
C ARG A 41 -7.64 -10.00 -8.51
N VAL A 42 -6.56 -10.38 -7.85
CA VAL A 42 -6.25 -9.91 -6.49
C VAL A 42 -4.82 -9.41 -6.42
N MET A 43 -4.64 -8.25 -5.81
CA MET A 43 -3.34 -7.62 -5.60
C MET A 43 -3.41 -6.78 -4.34
N GLY A 44 -2.25 -6.50 -3.76
CA GLY A 44 -2.12 -5.53 -2.69
C GLY A 44 -1.49 -4.25 -3.19
N LEU A 45 -1.84 -3.12 -2.59
CA LEU A 45 -1.21 -1.83 -2.85
C LEU A 45 -0.66 -1.29 -1.54
N SER A 46 0.64 -1.04 -1.51
CA SER A 46 1.29 -0.30 -0.43
C SER A 46 1.56 1.12 -0.93
N PRO A 47 0.73 2.10 -0.55
CA PRO A 47 0.86 3.45 -1.09
C PRO A 47 2.02 4.24 -0.48
N GLY A 48 2.61 3.76 0.60
CA GLY A 48 3.53 4.55 1.39
C GLY A 48 2.75 5.53 2.28
N THR A 49 3.38 6.63 2.68
CA THR A 49 2.70 7.64 3.48
C THR A 49 1.99 8.64 2.56
N VAL A 50 0.71 8.82 2.79
CA VAL A 50 -0.17 9.66 1.96
C VAL A 50 -0.59 10.89 2.75
N ALA A 51 -0.64 12.05 2.11
CA ALA A 51 -1.02 13.32 2.74
C ALA A 51 -2.51 13.30 3.10
N THR A 52 -2.84 12.78 4.27
CA THR A 52 -4.21 12.65 4.79
C THR A 52 -4.28 13.10 6.24
N ASP A 53 -5.50 13.25 6.76
CA ASP A 53 -5.72 13.57 8.17
C ASP A 53 -5.11 12.53 9.12
N MET A 54 -5.07 11.27 8.68
CA MET A 54 -4.43 10.20 9.46
C MET A 54 -2.96 10.53 9.72
N GLN A 55 -2.22 11.04 8.72
CA GLN A 55 -0.83 11.40 8.89
C GLN A 55 -0.66 12.60 9.82
N VAL A 56 -1.57 13.55 9.81
CA VAL A 56 -1.56 14.68 10.75
C VAL A 56 -1.65 14.16 12.17
N LYS A 57 -2.57 13.24 12.43
CA LYS A 57 -2.75 12.64 13.76
C LYS A 57 -1.54 11.81 14.19
N ILE A 58 -0.95 11.06 13.27
CA ILE A 58 0.25 10.27 13.53
C ILE A 58 1.41 11.18 13.95
N LYS A 59 1.64 12.25 13.21
CA LYS A 59 2.71 13.19 13.51
C LYS A 59 2.52 13.82 14.88
N ALA A 60 1.30 14.18 15.23
CA ALA A 60 0.98 14.76 16.53
C ALA A 60 1.19 13.78 17.67
N SER A 61 1.09 12.47 17.43
CA SER A 61 1.25 11.45 18.46
C SER A 61 2.70 11.27 18.94
N GLY A 62 3.67 11.45 18.05
CA GLY A 62 5.10 11.28 18.34
C GLY A 62 5.51 9.87 18.78
N ILE A 63 4.69 8.84 18.46
CA ILE A 63 4.82 7.52 19.09
C ILE A 63 5.87 6.61 18.45
N ASN A 64 6.23 6.83 17.18
CA ASN A 64 7.16 5.95 16.47
C ASN A 64 7.82 6.68 15.29
N PRO A 65 8.77 6.04 14.55
CA PRO A 65 9.47 6.71 13.45
C PRO A 65 8.57 7.30 12.36
N VAL A 66 7.39 6.72 12.11
CA VAL A 66 6.45 7.27 11.12
C VAL A 66 5.95 8.65 11.55
N SER A 67 5.77 8.88 12.85
CA SER A 67 5.34 10.19 13.37
C SER A 67 6.38 11.28 13.19
N GLU A 68 7.63 10.91 12.93
CA GLU A 68 8.75 11.86 12.77
C GLU A 68 8.98 12.27 11.31
N LEU A 69 8.23 11.68 10.36
CA LEU A 69 8.41 12.01 8.96
C LEU A 69 8.00 13.45 8.65
N ASP A 70 8.80 14.10 7.82
CA ASP A 70 8.45 15.43 7.31
C ASP A 70 7.21 15.29 6.41
N PRO A 71 6.19 16.17 6.59
CA PRO A 71 5.01 16.12 5.72
C PRO A 71 5.29 16.18 4.22
N SER A 72 6.44 16.74 3.81
CA SER A 72 6.82 16.83 2.40
C SER A 72 7.12 15.47 1.75
N VAL A 73 7.38 14.41 2.54
CA VAL A 73 7.61 13.06 2.00
C VAL A 73 6.31 12.32 1.68
N HIS A 74 5.17 12.86 2.12
CA HIS A 74 3.87 12.25 1.86
C HIS A 74 3.45 12.50 0.41
N ILE A 75 2.92 11.45 -0.23
CA ILE A 75 2.43 11.56 -1.60
C ILE A 75 0.99 12.09 -1.64
N PRO A 76 0.56 12.70 -2.77
CA PRO A 76 -0.83 13.13 -2.91
C PRO A 76 -1.80 11.95 -2.89
N ALA A 77 -3.00 12.17 -2.35
CA ALA A 77 -4.03 11.13 -2.24
C ALA A 77 -4.51 10.61 -3.61
N ASP A 78 -4.36 11.37 -4.67
CA ASP A 78 -4.75 10.92 -6.01
C ASP A 78 -3.78 9.90 -6.61
N TRP A 79 -2.56 9.81 -6.13
CA TRP A 79 -1.61 8.79 -6.58
C TRP A 79 -2.08 7.36 -6.27
N PRO A 80 -2.44 7.02 -5.02
CA PRO A 80 -3.02 5.70 -4.75
C PRO A 80 -4.29 5.43 -5.56
N ALA A 81 -5.15 6.44 -5.73
CA ALA A 81 -6.37 6.30 -6.50
C ALA A 81 -6.09 5.94 -7.96
N LYS A 82 -5.13 6.61 -8.59
CA LYS A 82 -4.70 6.32 -9.96
C LYS A 82 -4.08 4.93 -10.05
N ALA A 83 -3.30 4.53 -9.06
CA ALA A 83 -2.70 3.20 -9.01
C ALA A 83 -3.78 2.12 -8.93
N LEU A 84 -4.80 2.31 -8.10
CA LEU A 84 -5.91 1.36 -7.99
C LEU A 84 -6.64 1.19 -9.32
N LEU A 85 -6.86 2.29 -10.04
CA LEU A 85 -7.49 2.23 -11.37
C LEU A 85 -6.61 1.46 -12.35
N TRP A 86 -5.31 1.72 -12.36
CA TRP A 86 -4.35 1.01 -13.21
C TRP A 86 -4.32 -0.50 -12.89
N MET A 87 -4.46 -0.87 -11.62
CA MET A 87 -4.48 -2.27 -11.18
C MET A 87 -5.68 -3.05 -11.72
N CYS A 88 -6.72 -2.37 -12.15
CA CYS A 88 -7.89 -3.02 -12.76
C CYS A 88 -7.64 -3.44 -14.21
N GLY A 89 -6.56 -2.99 -14.83
CA GLY A 89 -6.26 -3.25 -16.23
C GLY A 89 -5.21 -4.33 -16.43
N GLU A 90 -5.04 -4.75 -17.68
CA GLU A 90 -4.11 -5.82 -18.05
C GLU A 90 -2.64 -5.47 -17.83
N ASP A 91 -2.30 -4.18 -17.83
CA ASP A 91 -0.91 -3.74 -17.62
C ASP A 91 -0.34 -4.18 -16.27
N SER A 92 -1.20 -4.48 -15.32
CA SER A 92 -0.80 -4.92 -13.98
C SER A 92 -0.79 -6.44 -13.82
N ASP A 93 -1.03 -7.22 -14.86
CA ASP A 93 -1.16 -8.68 -14.78
C ASP A 93 0.07 -9.37 -14.17
N SER A 94 1.26 -8.81 -14.37
CA SER A 94 2.48 -9.36 -13.79
C SER A 94 2.53 -9.29 -12.26
N TYR A 95 1.63 -8.52 -11.65
CA TYR A 95 1.57 -8.33 -10.19
C TYR A 95 0.42 -9.11 -9.54
N LEU A 96 -0.31 -9.94 -10.28
CA LEU A 96 -1.41 -10.71 -9.70
C LEU A 96 -0.92 -11.56 -8.53
N GLY A 97 -1.61 -11.45 -7.39
CA GLY A 97 -1.26 -12.15 -6.16
C GLY A 97 -0.13 -11.51 -5.36
N GLU A 98 0.43 -10.41 -5.84
CA GLU A 98 1.55 -9.73 -5.22
C GLU A 98 1.17 -8.36 -4.70
N GLU A 99 2.09 -7.76 -3.96
CA GLU A 99 1.94 -6.39 -3.46
C GLU A 99 2.71 -5.43 -4.35
N ILE A 100 2.07 -4.32 -4.72
CA ILE A 100 2.67 -3.23 -5.48
C ILE A 100 2.98 -2.10 -4.52
N SER A 101 4.16 -1.50 -4.64
CA SER A 101 4.57 -0.37 -3.81
C SER A 101 4.72 0.90 -4.64
N LEU A 102 4.13 2.01 -4.19
CA LEU A 102 4.31 3.31 -4.82
C LEU A 102 5.65 3.96 -4.49
N ARG A 103 6.49 3.30 -3.69
CA ARG A 103 7.89 3.69 -3.51
C ARG A 103 8.76 3.21 -4.65
N ASP A 104 8.27 2.26 -5.45
CA ASP A 104 8.96 1.73 -6.62
C ASP A 104 8.79 2.71 -7.79
N GLU A 105 9.89 3.25 -8.27
CA GLU A 105 9.89 4.21 -9.38
C GLU A 105 9.34 3.62 -10.67
N GLU A 106 9.61 2.35 -10.93
CA GLU A 106 9.09 1.70 -12.12
C GLU A 106 7.57 1.58 -12.08
N VAL A 107 7.01 1.24 -10.92
CA VAL A 107 5.56 1.20 -10.74
C VAL A 107 4.97 2.58 -10.99
N ARG A 108 5.55 3.62 -10.40
CA ARG A 108 5.08 4.99 -10.62
C ARG A 108 5.10 5.36 -12.10
N ARG A 109 6.16 5.01 -12.81
CA ARG A 109 6.27 5.28 -14.24
C ARG A 109 5.20 4.54 -15.04
N ARG A 110 4.95 3.27 -14.74
CA ARG A 110 3.95 2.46 -15.44
C ARG A 110 2.52 2.95 -15.20
N VAL A 111 2.25 3.43 -13.99
CA VAL A 111 0.95 4.02 -13.64
C VAL A 111 0.76 5.39 -14.28
N GLY A 112 1.85 6.08 -14.61
CA GLY A 112 1.80 7.44 -15.13
C GLY A 112 1.75 8.51 -14.05
N LEU A 113 2.27 8.20 -12.87
CA LEU A 113 2.34 9.17 -11.78
C LEU A 113 3.46 10.16 -12.03
N GLY A 114 3.22 11.39 -11.62
CA GLY A 114 4.12 12.50 -11.86
C GLY A 114 5.48 12.34 -11.22
N GLU A 115 6.38 13.21 -11.61
CA GLU A 115 7.75 13.28 -11.16
C GLU A 115 7.90 13.85 -9.77
#